data_4b0dfca21f12540de95faeb3e7829219
#
_entry.id   4b0dfca21f12540de95faeb3e7829219
#
_cell.length_a   1.000
_cell.length_b   1.000
_cell.length_c   1.000
_cell.angle_alpha   90.00
_cell.angle_beta   90.00
_cell.angle_gamma   90.00
#
_symmetry.space_group_name_H-M   'P 1'
#
loop_
_entity.id
_entity.type
_entity.pdbx_description
1 polymer ?
#
loop_
_entity_poly.entity_id
_entity_poly.type
_entity_poly.pdbx_seq_one_letter_code
_entity_poly.pdbx_strand_id
1 'polypeptide(L)'
;EGAWLVDKTGKRFMESYHPLADLAPRDIVARAIDSEIKKSGEPCVYLDCRHIGLEKLTSRFPHIYHTLKENHGIDAAQNLIPVVPAAHYMCGGILTDYNGLTDINYLYATGETASTGVHGANRLASNSLLESLVFSNRAVEHIVSKYGAKRAGDQGFDLIPPWIHEGTAPLQERGIILHLRKEIQNIMWEYIGIVRSKSRLEKALKIMEIIY
;
A
#
# COMPACT_ATOMS: atom_id res chain seq x y z
N GLU A 1 0.49 -7.58 -21.23
CA GLU A 1 0.41 -8.85 -21.96
C GLU A 1 -1.00 -9.12 -22.56
N GLY A 2 -1.94 -8.17 -22.38
CA GLY A 2 -3.23 -8.18 -23.05
C GLY A 2 -4.39 -8.67 -22.21
N ALA A 3 -4.26 -8.86 -20.90
CA ALA A 3 -5.39 -9.17 -20.03
C ALA A 3 -6.40 -8.02 -19.96
N TRP A 4 -7.67 -8.33 -19.75
CA TRP A 4 -8.77 -7.36 -19.70
C TRP A 4 -9.37 -7.27 -18.31
N LEU A 5 -9.75 -6.06 -17.90
CA LEU A 5 -10.58 -5.84 -16.72
C LEU A 5 -12.05 -5.93 -17.11
N VAL A 6 -12.77 -6.81 -16.41
CA VAL A 6 -14.18 -7.10 -16.68
C VAL A 6 -15.00 -7.09 -15.39
N ASP A 7 -16.28 -6.81 -15.52
CA ASP A 7 -17.26 -7.00 -14.44
C ASP A 7 -17.61 -8.49 -14.26
N LYS A 8 -18.49 -8.80 -13.32
CA LYS A 8 -18.94 -10.18 -13.07
C LYS A 8 -19.65 -10.86 -14.26
N THR A 9 -20.13 -10.07 -15.22
CA THR A 9 -20.79 -10.60 -16.44
C THR A 9 -19.79 -10.87 -17.56
N GLY A 10 -18.52 -10.49 -17.37
CA GLY A 10 -17.48 -10.58 -18.40
C GLY A 10 -17.43 -9.37 -19.32
N LYS A 11 -18.17 -8.30 -19.02
CA LYS A 11 -18.16 -7.07 -19.82
C LYS A 11 -16.97 -6.19 -19.45
N ARG A 12 -16.20 -5.77 -20.46
CA ARG A 12 -15.11 -4.81 -20.31
C ARG A 12 -15.65 -3.42 -19.95
N PHE A 13 -15.05 -2.75 -18.99
CA PHE A 13 -15.49 -1.42 -18.53
C PHE A 13 -14.44 -0.32 -18.71
N MET A 14 -13.17 -0.64 -18.84
CA MET A 14 -12.10 0.36 -18.90
C MET A 14 -12.19 1.32 -20.09
N GLU A 15 -12.80 0.91 -21.18
CA GLU A 15 -13.02 1.75 -22.38
C GLU A 15 -13.90 2.98 -22.09
N SER A 16 -14.78 2.88 -21.08
CA SER A 16 -15.62 4.02 -20.65
C SER A 16 -14.89 5.02 -19.74
N TYR A 17 -13.70 4.68 -19.27
CA TYR A 17 -12.90 5.49 -18.35
C TYR A 17 -11.70 6.16 -19.01
N HIS A 18 -11.08 5.50 -19.98
CA HIS A 18 -9.89 6.04 -20.63
C HIS A 18 -9.69 5.47 -22.05
N PRO A 19 -9.21 6.29 -23.04
CA PRO A 19 -8.98 5.81 -24.41
C PRO A 19 -7.97 4.65 -24.52
N LEU A 20 -7.00 4.56 -23.61
CA LEU A 20 -6.05 3.43 -23.55
C LEU A 20 -6.63 2.21 -22.82
N ALA A 21 -7.88 2.25 -22.42
CA ALA A 21 -8.58 1.16 -21.71
C ALA A 21 -7.70 0.54 -20.58
N ASP A 22 -7.47 -0.76 -20.61
CA ASP A 22 -6.70 -1.51 -19.59
C ASP A 22 -5.21 -1.09 -19.49
N LEU A 23 -4.70 -0.34 -20.49
CA LEU A 23 -3.35 0.22 -20.50
C LEU A 23 -3.27 1.66 -19.96
N ALA A 24 -4.35 2.19 -19.44
CA ALA A 24 -4.39 3.50 -18.80
C ALA A 24 -3.39 3.58 -17.62
N PRO A 25 -2.97 4.78 -17.19
CA PRO A 25 -2.18 4.98 -15.98
C PRO A 25 -2.81 4.29 -14.76
N ARG A 26 -1.97 3.73 -13.89
CA ARG A 26 -2.44 2.87 -12.78
C ARG A 26 -3.39 3.57 -11.81
N ASP A 27 -3.23 4.84 -11.58
CA ASP A 27 -4.17 5.63 -10.76
C ASP A 27 -5.56 5.73 -11.40
N ILE A 28 -5.65 5.85 -12.72
CA ILE A 28 -6.92 5.83 -13.46
C ILE A 28 -7.55 4.46 -13.37
N VAL A 29 -6.78 3.40 -13.60
CA VAL A 29 -7.27 2.01 -13.49
C VAL A 29 -7.78 1.73 -12.08
N ALA A 30 -7.03 2.09 -11.05
CA ALA A 30 -7.43 1.88 -9.65
C ALA A 30 -8.74 2.62 -9.31
N ARG A 31 -8.89 3.88 -9.75
CA ARG A 31 -10.13 4.64 -9.56
C ARG A 31 -11.31 4.08 -10.34
N ALA A 32 -11.07 3.57 -11.55
CA ALA A 32 -12.11 2.92 -12.34
C ALA A 32 -12.62 1.64 -11.66
N ILE A 33 -11.71 0.79 -11.16
CA ILE A 33 -12.06 -0.42 -10.42
C ILE A 33 -12.85 -0.07 -9.15
N ASP A 34 -12.38 0.90 -8.36
CA ASP A 34 -13.09 1.37 -7.15
C ASP A 34 -14.51 1.87 -7.49
N SER A 35 -14.65 2.60 -8.61
CA SER A 35 -15.95 3.08 -9.10
C SER A 35 -16.88 1.93 -9.49
N GLU A 36 -16.39 0.93 -10.22
CA GLU A 36 -17.21 -0.23 -10.64
C GLU A 36 -17.63 -1.09 -9.44
N ILE A 37 -16.74 -1.33 -8.48
CA ILE A 37 -17.06 -2.02 -7.22
C ILE A 37 -18.17 -1.28 -6.48
N LYS A 38 -18.05 0.04 -6.33
CA LYS A 38 -19.05 0.86 -5.61
C LYS A 38 -20.39 0.98 -6.34
N LYS A 39 -20.39 0.96 -7.67
CA LYS A 39 -21.64 0.98 -8.48
C LYS A 39 -22.36 -0.34 -8.42
N SER A 40 -21.63 -1.44 -8.52
CA SER A 40 -22.21 -2.78 -8.58
C SER A 40 -22.57 -3.35 -7.20
N GLY A 41 -21.90 -2.89 -6.13
CA GLY A 41 -21.97 -3.50 -4.80
C GLY A 41 -21.23 -4.84 -4.70
N GLU A 42 -20.50 -5.24 -5.75
CA GLU A 42 -19.70 -6.46 -5.76
C GLU A 42 -18.40 -6.27 -4.97
N PRO A 43 -17.82 -7.33 -4.38
CA PRO A 43 -16.60 -7.20 -3.59
C PRO A 43 -15.35 -7.00 -4.44
N CYS A 44 -15.39 -7.28 -5.73
CA CYS A 44 -14.26 -7.19 -6.65
C CYS A 44 -14.71 -7.00 -8.10
N VAL A 45 -13.76 -6.67 -8.97
CA VAL A 45 -13.86 -6.87 -10.41
C VAL A 45 -12.97 -8.05 -10.82
N TYR A 46 -12.90 -8.36 -12.11
CA TYR A 46 -12.16 -9.52 -12.57
C TYR A 46 -11.13 -9.17 -13.64
N LEU A 47 -10.00 -9.88 -13.60
CA LEU A 47 -9.02 -9.88 -14.68
C LEU A 47 -9.24 -11.11 -15.55
N ASP A 48 -9.53 -10.88 -16.83
CA ASP A 48 -9.71 -11.94 -17.83
C ASP A 48 -8.40 -12.17 -18.59
N CYS A 49 -7.78 -13.32 -18.34
CA CYS A 49 -6.56 -13.77 -18.99
C CYS A 49 -6.81 -14.96 -19.94
N ARG A 50 -8.05 -15.46 -20.06
CA ARG A 50 -8.37 -16.73 -20.76
C ARG A 50 -7.94 -16.72 -22.22
N HIS A 51 -8.07 -15.57 -22.90
CA HIS A 51 -7.67 -15.41 -24.30
C HIS A 51 -6.15 -15.37 -24.53
N ILE A 52 -5.35 -15.22 -23.46
CA ILE A 52 -3.87 -15.19 -23.54
C ILE A 52 -3.32 -16.60 -23.82
N GLY A 53 -3.99 -17.62 -23.32
CA GLY A 53 -3.64 -19.01 -23.47
C GLY A 53 -2.67 -19.53 -22.41
N LEU A 54 -2.77 -20.82 -22.11
CA LEU A 54 -2.02 -21.49 -21.05
C LEU A 54 -0.51 -21.39 -21.22
N GLU A 55 0.00 -21.64 -22.42
CA GLU A 55 1.44 -21.64 -22.72
C GLU A 55 2.07 -20.27 -22.40
N LYS A 56 1.43 -19.19 -22.82
CA LYS A 56 1.92 -17.83 -22.58
C LYS A 56 1.82 -17.46 -21.10
N LEU A 57 0.74 -17.84 -20.42
CA LEU A 57 0.57 -17.60 -18.99
C LEU A 57 1.61 -18.34 -18.14
N THR A 58 1.88 -19.59 -18.44
CA THR A 58 2.86 -20.40 -17.69
C THR A 58 4.30 -19.99 -17.98
N SER A 59 4.63 -19.57 -19.21
CA SER A 59 5.98 -19.13 -19.56
C SER A 59 6.30 -17.73 -19.06
N ARG A 60 5.35 -16.78 -19.11
CA ARG A 60 5.58 -15.37 -18.72
C ARG A 60 5.31 -15.09 -17.26
N PHE A 61 4.37 -15.81 -16.65
CA PHE A 61 3.91 -15.62 -15.28
C PHE A 61 3.85 -16.91 -14.48
N PRO A 62 4.90 -17.77 -14.49
CA PRO A 62 4.86 -19.09 -13.87
C PRO A 62 4.45 -19.02 -12.39
N HIS A 63 5.03 -18.10 -11.64
CA HIS A 63 4.76 -17.93 -10.21
C HIS A 63 3.31 -17.55 -9.92
N ILE A 64 2.78 -16.57 -10.66
CA ILE A 64 1.39 -16.11 -10.50
C ILE A 64 0.43 -17.24 -10.87
N TYR A 65 0.69 -17.92 -11.99
CA TYR A 65 -0.16 -19.02 -12.44
C TYR A 65 -0.22 -20.16 -11.41
N HIS A 66 0.94 -20.61 -10.91
CA HIS A 66 1.01 -21.65 -9.88
C HIS A 66 0.33 -21.24 -8.58
N THR A 67 0.62 -20.03 -8.09
CA THR A 67 0.01 -19.52 -6.86
C THR A 67 -1.52 -19.47 -6.94
N LEU A 68 -2.07 -18.97 -8.05
CA LEU A 68 -3.52 -18.94 -8.28
C LEU A 68 -4.12 -20.34 -8.30
N LYS A 69 -3.46 -21.26 -9.00
CA LYS A 69 -3.97 -22.63 -9.17
C LYS A 69 -3.88 -23.45 -7.89
N GLU A 70 -2.73 -23.43 -7.22
CA GLU A 70 -2.46 -24.28 -6.05
C GLU A 70 -3.08 -23.73 -4.77
N ASN A 71 -2.98 -22.41 -4.54
CA ASN A 71 -3.43 -21.82 -3.29
C ASN A 71 -4.91 -21.35 -3.33
N HIS A 72 -5.42 -21.05 -4.51
CA HIS A 72 -6.77 -20.49 -4.67
C HIS A 72 -7.70 -21.30 -5.56
N GLY A 73 -7.21 -22.35 -6.19
CA GLY A 73 -8.03 -23.19 -7.11
C GLY A 73 -8.43 -22.46 -8.40
N ILE A 74 -7.76 -21.35 -8.75
CA ILE A 74 -8.08 -20.51 -9.91
C ILE A 74 -7.14 -20.86 -11.06
N ASP A 75 -7.67 -21.48 -12.10
CA ASP A 75 -6.93 -21.66 -13.36
C ASP A 75 -7.11 -20.42 -14.24
N ALA A 76 -6.08 -19.56 -14.30
CA ALA A 76 -6.13 -18.29 -15.03
C ALA A 76 -6.36 -18.45 -16.55
N ALA A 77 -6.14 -19.64 -17.10
CA ALA A 77 -6.46 -19.94 -18.50
C ALA A 77 -7.94 -20.27 -18.72
N GLN A 78 -8.71 -20.53 -17.65
CA GLN A 78 -10.11 -20.96 -17.73
C GLN A 78 -11.04 -20.08 -16.90
N ASN A 79 -10.53 -19.49 -15.80
CA ASN A 79 -11.33 -18.76 -14.83
C ASN A 79 -10.99 -17.27 -14.86
N LEU A 80 -11.95 -16.44 -14.49
CA LEU A 80 -11.74 -15.04 -14.17
C LEU A 80 -10.98 -14.93 -12.84
N ILE A 81 -10.01 -14.01 -12.76
CA ILE A 81 -9.22 -13.77 -11.55
C ILE A 81 -9.84 -12.58 -10.81
N PRO A 82 -10.33 -12.75 -9.57
CA PRO A 82 -10.86 -11.64 -8.78
C PRO A 82 -9.74 -10.67 -8.41
N VAL A 83 -9.96 -9.37 -8.63
CA VAL A 83 -8.99 -8.32 -8.36
C VAL A 83 -9.64 -7.11 -7.70
N VAL A 84 -8.89 -6.48 -6.81
CA VAL A 84 -9.22 -5.20 -6.17
C VAL A 84 -8.00 -4.30 -6.20
N PRO A 85 -8.15 -2.97 -6.15
CA PRO A 85 -7.02 -2.10 -5.90
C PRO A 85 -6.46 -2.37 -4.50
N ALA A 86 -5.16 -2.21 -4.32
CA ALA A 86 -4.51 -2.36 -3.02
C ALA A 86 -3.59 -1.16 -2.75
N ALA A 87 -3.39 -0.82 -1.47
CA ALA A 87 -2.35 0.10 -1.07
C ALA A 87 -0.99 -0.48 -1.50
N HIS A 88 -0.17 0.35 -2.14
CA HIS A 88 1.11 -0.10 -2.70
C HIS A 88 2.30 0.62 -2.06
N TYR A 89 2.23 1.94 -1.92
CA TYR A 89 3.33 2.75 -1.42
C TYR A 89 2.83 3.92 -0.58
N MET A 90 3.49 4.15 0.55
CA MET A 90 3.24 5.31 1.40
C MET A 90 3.91 6.53 0.79
N CYS A 91 3.15 7.44 0.18
CA CYS A 91 3.70 8.68 -0.38
C CYS A 91 3.98 9.75 0.68
N GLY A 92 3.55 9.52 1.91
CA GLY A 92 3.80 10.33 3.10
C GLY A 92 4.74 9.62 4.08
N GLY A 93 4.81 10.10 5.31
CA GLY A 93 5.64 9.52 6.36
C GLY A 93 6.18 10.58 7.31
N ILE A 94 7.34 10.31 7.88
CA ILE A 94 8.07 11.25 8.75
C ILE A 94 8.60 12.41 7.90
N LEU A 95 8.20 13.63 8.22
CA LEU A 95 8.70 14.83 7.53
C LEU A 95 10.21 14.94 7.67
N THR A 96 10.89 15.18 6.55
CA THR A 96 12.34 15.35 6.50
C THR A 96 12.74 16.52 5.59
N ASP A 97 13.93 17.04 5.82
CA ASP A 97 14.59 17.92 4.88
C ASP A 97 15.23 17.13 3.71
N TYR A 98 15.93 17.82 2.83
CA TYR A 98 16.63 17.21 1.69
C TYR A 98 17.77 16.25 2.07
N ASN A 99 18.21 16.25 3.32
CA ASN A 99 19.22 15.35 3.84
C ASN A 99 18.62 14.21 4.67
N GLY A 100 17.30 14.09 4.70
CA GLY A 100 16.62 13.09 5.51
C GLY A 100 16.57 13.42 7.00
N LEU A 101 17.01 14.63 7.44
CA LEU A 101 16.95 15.05 8.82
C LEU A 101 15.51 15.43 9.19
N THR A 102 15.03 14.92 10.33
CA THR A 102 13.72 15.27 10.88
C THR A 102 13.80 16.54 11.73
N ASP A 103 12.68 16.99 12.27
CA ASP A 103 12.62 18.07 13.27
C ASP A 103 13.18 17.67 14.65
N ILE A 104 13.41 16.39 14.88
CA ILE A 104 14.10 15.88 16.06
C ILE A 104 15.60 15.81 15.79
N ASN A 105 16.38 16.47 16.65
CA ASN A 105 17.84 16.49 16.53
C ASN A 105 18.42 15.05 16.48
N TYR A 106 19.36 14.82 15.57
CA TYR A 106 20.05 13.55 15.35
C TYR A 106 19.17 12.42 14.79
N LEU A 107 17.87 12.64 14.53
CA LEU A 107 16.98 11.65 13.95
C LEU A 107 16.83 11.88 12.45
N TYR A 108 17.08 10.83 11.68
CA TYR A 108 16.95 10.81 10.23
C TYR A 108 15.92 9.76 9.80
N ALA A 109 15.20 10.04 8.71
CA ALA A 109 14.33 9.07 8.05
C ALA A 109 14.58 9.10 6.55
N THR A 110 14.65 7.92 5.92
CA THR A 110 14.86 7.78 4.47
C THR A 110 14.02 6.63 3.91
N GLY A 111 13.81 6.62 2.60
CA GLY A 111 12.98 5.61 1.93
C GLY A 111 11.49 5.76 2.22
N GLU A 112 10.74 4.68 2.15
CA GLU A 112 9.27 4.69 2.24
C GLU A 112 8.72 5.25 3.56
N THR A 113 9.49 5.21 4.64
CA THR A 113 9.10 5.78 5.93
C THR A 113 9.16 7.30 5.98
N ALA A 114 9.90 7.92 5.05
CA ALA A 114 10.11 9.36 4.99
C ALA A 114 9.10 10.06 4.07
N SER A 115 8.67 11.25 4.47
CA SER A 115 7.91 12.17 3.62
C SER A 115 8.84 13.21 3.03
N THR A 116 9.57 12.83 1.99
CA THR A 116 10.54 13.70 1.29
C THR A 116 9.87 14.69 0.35
N GLY A 117 8.58 14.47 0.02
CA GLY A 117 7.82 15.24 -0.95
C GLY A 117 8.09 14.86 -2.42
N VAL A 118 9.09 14.02 -2.71
CA VAL A 118 9.48 13.68 -4.10
C VAL A 118 8.39 12.97 -4.89
N HIS A 119 7.49 12.28 -4.20
CA HIS A 119 6.42 11.52 -4.86
C HIS A 119 5.10 12.31 -5.01
N GLY A 120 4.96 13.45 -4.33
CA GLY A 120 3.68 14.15 -4.29
C GLY A 120 2.55 13.24 -3.79
N ALA A 121 1.41 13.27 -4.45
CA ALA A 121 0.25 12.46 -4.07
C ALA A 121 0.23 11.06 -4.71
N ASN A 122 1.10 10.79 -5.69
CA ASN A 122 1.10 9.52 -6.42
C ASN A 122 2.49 9.20 -6.99
N ARG A 123 3.16 8.23 -6.42
CA ARG A 123 4.52 7.84 -6.79
C ARG A 123 4.59 7.33 -8.24
N LEU A 124 5.51 7.86 -9.01
CA LEU A 124 5.86 7.30 -10.32
C LEU A 124 6.59 5.95 -10.14
N ALA A 125 6.27 4.99 -11.01
CA ALA A 125 6.83 3.65 -10.95
C ALA A 125 8.36 3.65 -10.87
N SER A 126 8.92 2.79 -10.04
CA SER A 126 10.34 2.57 -9.77
C SER A 126 11.07 3.69 -9.01
N ASN A 127 10.45 4.86 -8.77
CA ASN A 127 11.10 5.97 -8.07
C ASN A 127 11.34 5.71 -6.58
N SER A 128 10.68 4.72 -5.97
CA SER A 128 10.91 4.36 -4.57
C SER A 128 12.34 3.89 -4.28
N LEU A 129 12.92 3.10 -5.19
CA LEU A 129 14.31 2.65 -5.04
C LEU A 129 15.30 3.81 -5.20
N LEU A 130 15.04 4.73 -6.12
CA LEU A 130 15.85 5.93 -6.31
C LEU A 130 15.76 6.84 -5.09
N GLU A 131 14.58 7.06 -4.54
CA GLU A 131 14.39 7.81 -3.30
C GLU A 131 15.23 7.22 -2.17
N SER A 132 15.08 5.91 -1.93
CA SER A 132 15.82 5.24 -0.86
C SER A 132 17.33 5.41 -1.01
N LEU A 133 17.88 5.20 -2.20
CA LEU A 133 19.31 5.32 -2.47
C LEU A 133 19.81 6.76 -2.31
N VAL A 134 19.15 7.71 -2.94
CA VAL A 134 19.59 9.12 -2.97
C VAL A 134 19.50 9.74 -1.58
N PHE A 135 18.36 9.61 -0.90
CA PHE A 135 18.18 10.23 0.41
C PHE A 135 19.00 9.54 1.50
N SER A 136 19.21 8.22 1.43
CA SER A 136 20.12 7.56 2.36
C SER A 136 21.57 8.01 2.17
N ASN A 137 22.04 8.16 0.94
CA ASN A 137 23.38 8.71 0.69
C ASN A 137 23.52 10.12 1.21
N ARG A 138 22.56 11.00 0.94
CA ARG A 138 22.54 12.39 1.44
C ARG A 138 22.53 12.46 2.97
N ALA A 139 21.75 11.57 3.62
CA ALA A 139 21.73 11.50 5.08
C ALA A 139 23.10 11.14 5.64
N VAL A 140 23.77 10.16 5.07
CA VAL A 140 25.12 9.75 5.48
C VAL A 140 26.12 10.90 5.27
N GLU A 141 26.13 11.54 4.11
CA GLU A 141 27.00 12.69 3.83
C GLU A 141 26.77 13.84 4.83
N HIS A 142 25.50 14.15 5.13
CA HIS A 142 25.15 15.18 6.10
C HIS A 142 25.59 14.80 7.52
N ILE A 143 25.39 13.56 7.95
CA ILE A 143 25.81 13.04 9.25
C ILE A 143 27.35 13.19 9.39
N VAL A 144 28.08 12.70 8.40
CA VAL A 144 29.56 12.75 8.41
C VAL A 144 30.07 14.19 8.43
N SER A 145 29.51 15.06 7.59
CA SER A 145 29.93 16.46 7.51
C SER A 145 29.62 17.27 8.78
N LYS A 146 28.46 17.03 9.38
CA LYS A 146 27.95 17.81 10.52
C LYS A 146 28.47 17.31 11.87
N TYR A 147 28.59 16.01 12.04
CA TYR A 147 28.90 15.39 13.32
C TYR A 147 30.29 14.73 13.35
N GLY A 148 30.91 14.53 12.17
CA GLY A 148 32.17 13.82 12.02
C GLY A 148 32.02 12.31 12.28
N ALA A 149 33.15 11.59 12.18
CA ALA A 149 33.21 10.17 12.50
C ALA A 149 33.32 9.87 14.00
N LYS A 150 32.96 10.82 14.87
CA LYS A 150 33.02 10.60 16.33
C LYS A 150 31.98 9.53 16.67
N ARG A 151 32.47 8.37 17.14
CA ARG A 151 31.62 7.43 17.88
C ARG A 151 30.96 8.18 19.02
N ALA A 152 29.62 8.16 19.09
CA ALA A 152 28.95 8.44 20.34
C ALA A 152 29.61 7.53 21.39
N GLY A 153 30.26 8.10 22.39
CA GLY A 153 30.74 7.28 23.51
C GLY A 153 29.58 6.54 24.12
N ASP A 154 29.82 5.42 24.76
CA ASP A 154 28.82 4.58 25.44
C ASP A 154 28.05 5.29 26.57
N GLN A 155 28.23 6.62 26.70
CA GLN A 155 27.60 7.45 27.72
C GLN A 155 26.15 7.76 27.28
N GLY A 156 25.20 7.06 27.87
CA GLY A 156 23.77 7.36 27.73
C GLY A 156 22.86 6.18 27.48
N PHE A 157 23.38 5.02 27.10
CA PHE A 157 22.53 3.83 26.94
C PHE A 157 21.94 3.34 28.26
N ASP A 158 22.67 3.54 29.37
CA ASP A 158 22.20 3.22 30.74
C ASP A 158 21.06 4.13 31.21
N LEU A 159 20.80 5.27 30.51
CA LEU A 159 19.70 6.16 30.80
C LEU A 159 18.39 5.77 30.10
N ILE A 160 18.45 4.82 29.18
CA ILE A 160 17.24 4.32 28.52
C ILE A 160 16.56 3.33 29.46
N PRO A 161 15.37 3.65 29.99
CA PRO A 161 14.69 2.74 30.89
C PRO A 161 14.35 1.43 30.15
N PRO A 162 14.45 0.29 30.83
CA PRO A 162 14.00 -0.98 30.25
C PRO A 162 12.51 -0.90 29.90
N TRP A 163 12.10 -1.72 28.94
CA TRP A 163 10.68 -1.85 28.61
C TRP A 163 9.92 -2.36 29.84
N ILE A 164 8.93 -1.61 30.29
CA ILE A 164 8.09 -1.97 31.43
C ILE A 164 6.96 -2.87 30.94
N HIS A 165 6.98 -4.12 31.36
CA HIS A 165 5.90 -5.10 31.08
C HIS A 165 4.78 -5.08 32.13
N GLU A 166 4.92 -4.29 33.19
CA GLU A 166 3.93 -4.16 34.25
C GLU A 166 2.62 -3.62 33.68
N GLY A 167 1.51 -4.25 34.04
CA GLY A 167 0.19 -3.91 33.52
C GLY A 167 -0.19 -4.59 32.19
N THR A 168 0.71 -5.34 31.57
CA THR A 168 0.34 -6.16 30.41
C THR A 168 -0.22 -7.51 30.87
N ALA A 169 -1.41 -7.86 30.37
CA ALA A 169 -2.02 -9.17 30.60
C ALA A 169 -2.03 -9.98 29.29
N PRO A 170 -1.94 -11.33 29.38
CA PRO A 170 -2.17 -12.17 28.20
C PRO A 170 -3.57 -11.89 27.64
N LEU A 171 -3.64 -11.76 26.32
CA LEU A 171 -4.89 -11.50 25.63
C LEU A 171 -5.83 -12.70 25.79
N GLN A 172 -6.87 -12.57 26.61
CA GLN A 172 -7.84 -13.64 26.87
C GLN A 172 -8.85 -13.81 25.73
N GLU A 173 -9.19 -12.70 25.05
CA GLU A 173 -10.21 -12.68 23.99
C GLU A 173 -9.64 -12.21 22.65
N ARG A 174 -8.83 -13.06 22.02
CA ARG A 174 -8.28 -12.77 20.65
C ARG A 174 -9.36 -12.50 19.62
N GLY A 175 -10.56 -13.08 19.80
CA GLY A 175 -11.69 -12.90 18.88
C GLY A 175 -12.13 -11.46 18.75
N ILE A 176 -12.22 -10.72 19.85
CA ILE A 176 -12.62 -9.31 19.85
C ILE A 176 -11.61 -8.46 19.08
N ILE A 177 -10.32 -8.66 19.31
CA ILE A 177 -9.29 -7.88 18.61
C ILE A 177 -9.28 -8.19 17.10
N LEU A 178 -9.46 -9.44 16.72
CA LEU A 178 -9.56 -9.80 15.31
C LEU A 178 -10.80 -9.17 14.66
N HIS A 179 -11.91 -9.11 15.38
CA HIS A 179 -13.13 -8.44 14.92
C HIS A 179 -12.91 -6.94 14.75
N LEU A 180 -12.42 -6.25 15.78
CA LEU A 180 -12.12 -4.81 15.72
C LEU A 180 -11.12 -4.47 14.60
N ARG A 181 -10.08 -5.29 14.45
CA ARG A 181 -9.13 -5.14 13.34
C ARG A 181 -9.83 -5.21 11.99
N LYS A 182 -10.76 -6.15 11.82
CA LYS A 182 -11.52 -6.29 10.57
C LYS A 182 -12.46 -5.11 10.33
N GLU A 183 -13.09 -4.60 11.37
CA GLU A 183 -13.90 -3.40 11.31
C GLU A 183 -13.08 -2.18 10.88
N ILE A 184 -11.93 -1.94 11.51
CA ILE A 184 -11.02 -0.84 11.15
C ILE A 184 -10.59 -0.98 9.68
N GLN A 185 -10.22 -2.18 9.23
CA GLN A 185 -9.87 -2.41 7.82
C GLN A 185 -11.01 -2.05 6.86
N ASN A 186 -12.24 -2.42 7.20
CA ASN A 186 -13.42 -2.09 6.39
C ASN A 186 -13.69 -0.58 6.36
N ILE A 187 -13.60 0.10 7.51
CA ILE A 187 -13.77 1.56 7.60
C ILE A 187 -12.71 2.27 6.75
N MET A 188 -11.46 1.85 6.87
CA MET A 188 -10.36 2.41 6.07
C MET A 188 -10.59 2.21 4.57
N TRP A 189 -11.07 1.03 4.17
CA TRP A 189 -11.36 0.74 2.77
C TRP A 189 -12.55 1.53 2.24
N GLU A 190 -13.68 1.52 2.95
CA GLU A 190 -14.94 2.10 2.48
C GLU A 190 -14.95 3.63 2.49
N TYR A 191 -14.38 4.24 3.53
CA TYR A 191 -14.48 5.68 3.76
C TYR A 191 -13.19 6.45 3.45
N ILE A 192 -12.01 5.85 3.70
CA ILE A 192 -10.69 6.50 3.60
C ILE A 192 -9.89 5.99 2.38
N GLY A 193 -10.41 5.01 1.66
CA GLY A 193 -9.76 4.36 0.53
C GLY A 193 -9.38 5.29 -0.64
N ILE A 194 -9.52 4.81 -1.86
CA ILE A 194 -8.96 5.44 -3.07
C ILE A 194 -9.58 6.81 -3.37
N VAL A 195 -10.91 6.91 -3.29
CA VAL A 195 -11.66 8.17 -3.55
C VAL A 195 -12.20 8.71 -2.24
N ARG A 196 -11.70 9.88 -1.84
CA ARG A 196 -12.04 10.53 -0.56
C ARG A 196 -12.95 11.73 -0.75
N SER A 197 -13.83 11.96 0.21
CA SER A 197 -14.59 13.18 0.35
C SER A 197 -14.63 13.62 1.82
N LYS A 198 -14.83 14.91 2.08
CA LYS A 198 -14.93 15.45 3.43
C LYS A 198 -15.94 14.69 4.27
N SER A 199 -17.14 14.47 3.73
CA SER A 199 -18.21 13.75 4.45
C SER A 199 -17.85 12.30 4.80
N ARG A 200 -17.13 11.58 3.93
CA ARG A 200 -16.64 10.22 4.21
C ARG A 200 -15.59 10.22 5.31
N LEU A 201 -14.63 11.14 5.25
CA LEU A 201 -13.57 11.26 6.26
C LEU A 201 -14.15 11.61 7.64
N GLU A 202 -15.09 12.58 7.71
CA GLU A 202 -15.78 12.93 8.96
C GLU A 202 -16.59 11.75 9.53
N LYS A 203 -17.24 10.96 8.67
CA LYS A 203 -17.95 9.76 9.10
C LYS A 203 -17.00 8.69 9.61
N ALA A 204 -15.88 8.44 8.93
CA ALA A 204 -14.86 7.51 9.38
C ALA A 204 -14.31 7.88 10.76
N LEU A 205 -13.99 9.17 10.95
CA LEU A 205 -13.50 9.67 12.24
C LEU A 205 -14.49 9.37 13.39
N LYS A 206 -15.78 9.68 13.20
CA LYS A 206 -16.82 9.39 14.19
C LYS A 206 -16.94 7.90 14.52
N ILE A 207 -16.83 7.03 13.52
CA ILE A 207 -16.90 5.58 13.77
C ILE A 207 -15.64 5.10 14.52
N MET A 208 -14.47 5.62 14.15
CA MET A 208 -13.22 5.28 14.83
C MET A 208 -13.20 5.73 16.29
N GLU A 209 -13.80 6.89 16.62
CA GLU A 209 -13.97 7.36 18.00
C GLU A 209 -14.85 6.44 18.85
N ILE A 210 -15.78 5.70 18.25
CA ILE A 210 -16.62 4.71 18.96
C ILE A 210 -15.85 3.40 19.21
N ILE A 211 -14.92 3.05 18.33
CA ILE A 211 -14.12 1.84 18.45
C ILE A 211 -13.00 2.00 19.49
N TYR A 212 -12.49 3.23 19.66
CA TYR A 212 -11.43 3.57 20.61
C TYR A 212 -12.00 3.72 22.03
#